data_9e678796988725b57b95fed9524bf62b
#
_entry.id   9e678796988725b57b95fed9524bf62b
#
_cell.length_a   1.000
_cell.length_b   1.000
_cell.length_c   1.000
_cell.angle_alpha   90.00
_cell.angle_beta   90.00
_cell.angle_gamma   90.00
#
_symmetry.space_group_name_H-M   'P 1'
#
loop_
_entity.id
_entity.type
_entity.pdbx_description
1 polymer ?
#
loop_
_entity_poly.entity_id
_entity_poly.type
_entity_poly.pdbx_seq_one_letter_code
_entity_poly.pdbx_strand_id
1 'polypeptide(L)'
;MESPGTGHTVCGDVSMKNGRQMLLSILKTARTGQTGIRSVLDMGSNPALRRALECQLREYDCIESETYAIASQRGWELREPDPILSFLSDRFTRMKLSRGNCDSKIADIMIQAYTKGMIRGFKNLHQYPYQDDRIAIICQKLLDFETANILTMQTFL
;
A
#
# COMPACT_ATOMS: atom_id res chain seq x y z
N MET A 1 39.52 -37.77 15.25
CA MET A 1 38.77 -37.48 14.03
C MET A 1 37.69 -36.47 14.39
N GLU A 2 37.95 -35.20 14.15
CA GLU A 2 37.02 -34.12 14.42
C GLU A 2 36.23 -33.81 13.19
N SER A 3 34.91 -33.82 13.31
CA SER A 3 33.99 -33.36 12.28
C SER A 3 33.91 -31.83 12.31
N PRO A 4 34.04 -31.13 11.20
CA PRO A 4 33.86 -29.69 11.20
C PRO A 4 32.36 -29.36 11.32
N GLY A 5 32.04 -28.59 12.33
CA GLY A 5 30.71 -28.04 12.56
C GLY A 5 30.29 -27.16 11.39
N THR A 6 29.21 -27.55 10.74
CA THR A 6 28.51 -26.71 9.79
C THR A 6 27.86 -25.55 10.52
N GLY A 7 28.45 -24.37 10.41
CA GLY A 7 27.81 -23.14 10.83
C GLY A 7 26.56 -22.91 10.00
N HIS A 8 25.40 -23.15 10.59
CA HIS A 8 24.15 -22.66 10.03
C HIS A 8 24.10 -21.15 10.24
N THR A 9 24.39 -20.42 9.17
CA THR A 9 24.01 -19.02 9.08
C THR A 9 22.48 -19.01 9.00
N VAL A 10 21.83 -18.70 10.11
CA VAL A 10 20.39 -18.46 10.15
C VAL A 10 20.18 -17.13 9.42
N CYS A 11 20.02 -17.20 8.11
CA CYS A 11 19.37 -16.14 7.34
C CYS A 11 17.97 -16.05 7.91
N GLY A 12 17.58 -14.86 8.43
CA GLY A 12 16.35 -14.67 9.16
C GLY A 12 15.17 -15.39 8.52
N ASP A 13 14.44 -16.11 9.36
CA ASP A 13 13.28 -16.88 9.00
C ASP A 13 12.26 -15.96 8.30
N VAL A 14 12.27 -15.97 6.96
CA VAL A 14 11.29 -15.24 6.16
C VAL A 14 9.98 -16.01 6.29
N SER A 15 9.16 -15.60 7.25
CA SER A 15 7.85 -16.19 7.46
C SER A 15 7.02 -16.13 6.18
N MET A 16 6.72 -17.30 5.62
CA MET A 16 5.89 -17.40 4.42
C MET A 16 4.44 -17.03 4.74
N LYS A 17 3.84 -16.20 3.88
CA LYS A 17 2.44 -15.80 4.02
C LYS A 17 1.52 -16.79 3.33
N ASN A 18 0.41 -17.15 3.99
CA ASN A 18 -0.70 -17.82 3.33
C ASN A 18 -1.59 -16.82 2.57
N GLY A 19 -2.53 -17.33 1.77
CA GLY A 19 -3.41 -16.50 0.96
C GLY A 19 -4.23 -15.49 1.76
N ARG A 20 -4.74 -15.87 2.92
CA ARG A 20 -5.52 -15.00 3.80
C ARG A 20 -4.65 -13.84 4.32
N GLN A 21 -3.42 -14.12 4.73
CA GLN A 21 -2.47 -13.09 5.18
C GLN A 21 -2.10 -12.13 4.05
N MET A 22 -1.99 -12.63 2.81
CA MET A 22 -1.78 -11.80 1.63
C MET A 22 -2.93 -10.83 1.41
N LEU A 23 -4.16 -11.32 1.44
CA LEU A 23 -5.35 -10.48 1.26
C LEU A 23 -5.47 -9.43 2.37
N LEU A 24 -5.18 -9.78 3.61
CA LEU A 24 -5.15 -8.82 4.72
C LEU A 24 -4.09 -7.72 4.51
N SER A 25 -2.93 -8.06 3.99
CA SER A 25 -1.88 -7.10 3.69
C SER A 25 -2.26 -6.15 2.55
N ILE A 26 -2.92 -6.66 1.51
CA ILE A 26 -3.47 -5.87 0.40
C ILE A 26 -4.52 -4.88 0.91
N LEU A 27 -5.48 -5.36 1.72
CA LEU A 27 -6.49 -4.50 2.35
C LEU A 27 -5.86 -3.39 3.20
N LYS A 28 -4.86 -3.72 3.99
CA LYS A 28 -4.17 -2.75 4.84
C LYS A 28 -3.51 -1.65 4.01
N THR A 29 -2.89 -2.00 2.90
CA THR A 29 -2.31 -1.02 1.97
C THR A 29 -3.39 -0.15 1.32
N ALA A 30 -4.47 -0.76 0.81
CA ALA A 30 -5.57 -0.02 0.19
C ALA A 30 -6.22 0.96 1.17
N ARG A 31 -6.53 0.53 2.38
CA ARG A 31 -7.14 1.39 3.41
C ARG A 31 -6.22 2.52 3.86
N THR A 32 -4.91 2.27 3.93
CA THR A 32 -3.92 3.31 4.22
C THR A 32 -3.92 4.37 3.11
N GLY A 33 -3.96 3.95 1.85
CA GLY A 33 -4.05 4.85 0.70
C GLY A 33 -5.35 5.65 0.68
N GLN A 34 -6.49 5.01 0.89
CA GLN A 34 -7.80 5.66 0.98
C GLN A 34 -7.82 6.73 2.07
N THR A 35 -7.35 6.41 3.25
CA THR A 35 -7.33 7.33 4.39
C THR A 35 -6.37 8.50 4.13
N GLY A 36 -5.20 8.22 3.56
CA GLY A 36 -4.24 9.25 3.16
C GLY A 36 -4.83 10.23 2.16
N ILE A 37 -5.47 9.74 1.10
CA ILE A 37 -6.11 10.58 0.08
C ILE A 37 -7.23 11.44 0.71
N ARG A 38 -8.14 10.84 1.48
CA ARG A 38 -9.22 11.59 2.13
C ARG A 38 -8.70 12.69 3.05
N SER A 39 -7.56 12.48 3.67
CA SER A 39 -6.94 13.47 4.57
C SER A 39 -6.42 14.70 3.85
N VAL A 40 -6.09 14.60 2.56
CA VAL A 40 -5.49 15.69 1.77
C VAL A 40 -6.38 16.22 0.66
N LEU A 41 -7.49 15.56 0.36
CA LEU A 41 -8.33 15.82 -0.82
C LEU A 41 -8.81 17.27 -0.91
N ASP A 42 -9.11 17.90 0.22
CA ASP A 42 -9.63 19.27 0.30
C ASP A 42 -8.55 20.32 0.63
N MET A 43 -7.28 19.91 0.71
CA MET A 43 -6.18 20.78 1.14
C MET A 43 -5.45 21.44 -0.04
N GLY A 44 -5.49 20.81 -1.22
CA GLY A 44 -4.88 21.33 -2.43
C GLY A 44 -5.77 22.31 -3.18
N SER A 45 -5.16 23.16 -4.00
CA SER A 45 -5.85 24.16 -4.83
C SER A 45 -5.94 23.76 -6.31
N ASN A 46 -5.09 22.84 -6.77
CA ASN A 46 -5.03 22.42 -8.17
C ASN A 46 -6.16 21.41 -8.49
N PRO A 47 -7.10 21.76 -9.41
CA PRO A 47 -8.18 20.87 -9.79
C PRO A 47 -7.69 19.57 -10.44
N ALA A 48 -6.56 19.57 -11.12
CA ALA A 48 -5.97 18.37 -11.73
C ALA A 48 -5.44 17.41 -10.67
N LEU A 49 -4.80 17.92 -9.61
CA LEU A 49 -4.37 17.13 -8.46
C LEU A 49 -5.59 16.48 -7.78
N ARG A 50 -6.65 17.26 -7.53
CA ARG A 50 -7.88 16.75 -6.93
C ARG A 50 -8.47 15.60 -7.75
N ARG A 51 -8.59 15.78 -9.08
CA ARG A 51 -9.09 14.72 -9.96
C ARG A 51 -8.23 13.46 -9.94
N ALA A 52 -6.90 13.62 -9.91
CA ALA A 52 -5.98 12.50 -9.80
C ALA A 52 -6.20 11.72 -8.49
N LEU A 53 -6.29 12.42 -7.36
CA LEU A 53 -6.54 11.81 -6.05
C LEU A 53 -7.91 11.11 -5.98
N GLU A 54 -8.94 11.71 -6.56
CA GLU A 54 -10.27 11.07 -6.64
C GLU A 54 -10.27 9.80 -7.50
N CYS A 55 -9.53 9.78 -8.61
CA CYS A 55 -9.31 8.57 -9.40
C CYS A 55 -8.60 7.49 -8.61
N GLN A 56 -7.54 7.85 -7.92
CA GLN A 56 -6.77 6.93 -7.08
C GLN A 56 -7.61 6.35 -5.94
N LEU A 57 -8.47 7.17 -5.34
CA LEU A 57 -9.39 6.71 -4.31
C LEU A 57 -10.35 5.64 -4.84
N ARG A 58 -10.94 5.85 -6.02
CA ARG A 58 -11.81 4.86 -6.68
C ARG A 58 -11.09 3.56 -6.99
N GLU A 59 -9.84 3.61 -7.44
CA GLU A 59 -9.04 2.41 -7.70
C GLU A 59 -8.77 1.62 -6.42
N TYR A 60 -8.48 2.28 -5.30
CA TYR A 60 -8.36 1.61 -4.02
C TYR A 60 -9.67 0.95 -3.58
N ASP A 61 -10.82 1.61 -3.81
CA ASP A 61 -12.13 1.04 -3.53
C ASP A 61 -12.38 -0.24 -4.36
N CYS A 62 -11.96 -0.24 -5.62
CA CYS A 62 -12.03 -1.42 -6.50
C CYS A 62 -11.14 -2.56 -5.99
N ILE A 63 -9.90 -2.27 -5.61
CA ILE A 63 -8.97 -3.26 -5.07
C ILE A 63 -9.50 -3.87 -3.77
N GLU A 64 -10.05 -3.03 -2.89
CA GLU A 64 -10.68 -3.48 -1.65
C GLU A 64 -11.85 -4.43 -1.93
N SER A 65 -12.77 -4.05 -2.82
CA SER A 65 -13.93 -4.86 -3.19
C SER A 65 -13.53 -6.20 -3.80
N GLU A 66 -12.54 -6.20 -4.70
CA GLU A 66 -12.02 -7.41 -5.33
C GLU A 66 -11.35 -8.33 -4.31
N THR A 67 -10.63 -7.77 -3.35
CA THR A 67 -9.97 -8.50 -2.28
C THR A 67 -10.99 -9.22 -1.39
N TYR A 68 -12.06 -8.54 -1.00
CA TYR A 68 -13.16 -9.17 -0.23
C TYR A 68 -13.89 -10.24 -1.05
N ALA A 69 -14.08 -10.03 -2.35
CA ALA A 69 -14.70 -11.03 -3.22
C ALA A 69 -13.86 -12.32 -3.29
N ILE A 70 -12.55 -12.19 -3.42
CA ILE A 70 -11.63 -13.35 -3.41
C ILE A 70 -11.73 -14.11 -2.08
N ALA A 71 -11.68 -13.40 -0.95
CA ALA A 71 -11.80 -14.00 0.38
C ALA A 71 -13.14 -14.72 0.56
N SER A 72 -14.24 -14.09 0.16
CA SER A 72 -15.58 -14.66 0.25
C SER A 72 -15.72 -15.96 -0.54
N GLN A 73 -15.16 -16.06 -1.74
CA GLN A 73 -15.17 -17.27 -2.56
C GLN A 73 -14.42 -18.46 -1.92
N ARG A 74 -13.49 -18.15 -1.01
CA ARG A 74 -12.72 -19.16 -0.26
C ARG A 74 -13.27 -19.44 1.14
N GLY A 75 -14.38 -18.81 1.50
CA GLY A 75 -14.97 -18.92 2.82
C GLY A 75 -14.10 -18.27 3.91
N TRP A 76 -13.23 -17.33 3.55
CA TRP A 76 -12.40 -16.60 4.50
C TRP A 76 -13.09 -15.32 4.95
N GLU A 77 -13.23 -15.17 6.24
CA GLU A 77 -13.65 -13.92 6.85
C GLU A 77 -12.42 -13.07 7.11
N LEU A 78 -12.38 -11.88 6.50
CA LEU A 78 -11.30 -10.93 6.70
C LEU A 78 -11.73 -9.87 7.70
N ARG A 79 -10.98 -9.77 8.80
CA ARG A 79 -11.14 -8.66 9.74
C ARG A 79 -10.62 -7.38 9.10
N GLU A 80 -11.41 -6.32 9.20
CA GLU A 80 -11.02 -5.00 8.71
C GLU A 80 -9.73 -4.52 9.38
N PRO A 81 -8.63 -4.33 8.62
CA PRO A 81 -7.37 -3.88 9.20
C PRO A 81 -7.37 -2.39 9.46
N ASP A 82 -6.70 -1.97 10.52
CA ASP A 82 -6.44 -0.57 10.79
C ASP A 82 -5.46 0.00 9.76
N PRO A 83 -5.70 1.21 9.22
CA PRO A 83 -4.75 1.87 8.33
C PRO A 83 -3.44 2.21 9.04
N ILE A 84 -2.32 2.20 8.31
CA ILE A 84 -1.02 2.59 8.84
C ILE A 84 -0.89 4.12 8.75
N LEU A 85 -1.25 4.84 9.80
CA LEU A 85 -1.28 6.30 9.83
C LEU A 85 -0.10 6.95 10.53
N SER A 86 0.67 6.19 11.31
CA SER A 86 1.78 6.73 12.12
C SER A 86 2.82 7.52 11.32
N PHE A 87 3.05 7.12 10.07
CA PHE A 87 3.96 7.82 9.17
C PHE A 87 3.38 9.13 8.61
N LEU A 88 2.06 9.17 8.38
CA LEU A 88 1.39 10.29 7.73
C LEU A 88 0.96 11.39 8.70
N SER A 89 0.67 11.04 9.96
CA SER A 89 0.09 11.97 10.94
C SER A 89 0.95 13.22 11.18
N ASP A 90 2.24 13.05 11.41
CA ASP A 90 3.16 14.17 11.63
C ASP A 90 3.30 15.06 10.39
N ARG A 91 3.33 14.46 9.21
CA ARG A 91 3.43 15.18 7.95
C ARG A 91 2.17 15.98 7.63
N PHE A 92 0.99 15.41 7.88
CA PHE A 92 -0.28 16.13 7.73
C PHE A 92 -0.39 17.29 8.72
N THR A 93 0.04 17.10 9.96
CA THR A 93 0.06 18.17 10.96
C THR A 93 0.97 19.31 10.52
N ARG A 94 2.17 19.03 10.07
CA ARG A 94 3.12 20.05 9.56
C ARG A 94 2.57 20.78 8.34
N MET A 95 1.89 20.05 7.43
CA MET A 95 1.30 20.65 6.24
C MET A 95 0.15 21.60 6.59
N LYS A 96 -0.73 21.24 7.53
CA LYS A 96 -1.81 22.10 8.01
C LYS A 96 -1.31 23.40 8.65
N LEU A 97 -0.14 23.36 9.28
CA LEU A 97 0.49 24.51 9.93
C LEU A 97 1.32 25.37 8.95
N SER A 98 1.58 24.88 7.75
CA SER A 98 2.42 25.56 6.76
C SER A 98 1.60 26.51 5.89
N ARG A 99 2.13 27.72 5.68
CA ARG A 99 1.57 28.68 4.74
C ARG A 99 2.19 28.48 3.36
N GLY A 100 1.39 28.55 2.30
CA GLY A 100 1.85 28.45 0.92
C GLY A 100 1.18 27.34 0.11
N ASN A 101 1.72 27.04 -1.09
CA ASN A 101 1.18 26.02 -1.98
C ASN A 101 1.28 24.62 -1.36
N CYS A 102 0.12 24.04 -1.03
CA CYS A 102 0.04 22.70 -0.48
C CYS A 102 0.15 21.60 -1.54
N ASP A 103 -0.05 21.89 -2.83
CA ASP A 103 -0.12 20.87 -3.89
C ASP A 103 1.18 20.06 -3.99
N SER A 104 2.33 20.70 -4.01
CA SER A 104 3.63 20.03 -4.03
C SER A 104 3.88 19.20 -2.78
N LYS A 105 3.46 19.69 -1.62
CA LYS A 105 3.60 18.95 -0.35
C LYS A 105 2.67 17.73 -0.29
N ILE A 106 1.47 17.85 -0.81
CA ILE A 106 0.53 16.72 -0.96
C ILE A 106 1.15 15.66 -1.85
N ALA A 107 1.68 16.06 -3.02
CA ALA A 107 2.34 15.15 -3.95
C ALA A 107 3.52 14.42 -3.29
N ASP A 108 4.38 15.13 -2.57
CA ASP A 108 5.52 14.54 -1.84
C ASP A 108 5.05 13.50 -0.80
N ILE A 109 4.08 13.83 0.02
CA ILE A 109 3.54 12.92 1.04
C ILE A 109 2.93 11.68 0.39
N MET A 110 2.16 11.85 -0.67
CA MET A 110 1.52 10.73 -1.36
C MET A 110 2.54 9.83 -2.06
N ILE A 111 3.59 10.37 -2.67
CA ILE A 111 4.68 9.58 -3.26
C ILE A 111 5.34 8.70 -2.19
N GLN A 112 5.60 9.25 -1.02
CA GLN A 112 6.20 8.49 0.07
C GLN A 112 5.26 7.38 0.58
N ALA A 113 3.96 7.65 0.67
CA ALA A 113 2.95 6.65 1.04
C ALA A 113 2.90 5.50 0.00
N TYR A 114 2.84 5.82 -1.28
CA TYR A 114 2.83 4.84 -2.37
C TYR A 114 4.12 4.02 -2.41
N THR A 115 5.28 4.63 -2.20
CA THR A 115 6.57 3.94 -2.13
C THR A 115 6.57 2.89 -1.01
N LYS A 116 6.03 3.22 0.16
CA LYS A 116 5.90 2.26 1.27
C LYS A 116 4.93 1.13 0.94
N GLY A 117 3.83 1.43 0.25
CA GLY A 117 2.90 0.42 -0.28
C GLY A 117 3.58 -0.54 -1.24
N MET A 118 4.38 -0.02 -2.17
CA MET A 118 5.17 -0.84 -3.11
C MET A 118 6.15 -1.76 -2.39
N ILE A 119 6.90 -1.26 -1.43
CA ILE A 119 7.85 -2.06 -0.65
C ILE A 119 7.12 -3.22 0.04
N ARG A 120 5.97 -2.95 0.64
CA ARG A 120 5.14 -3.98 1.26
C ARG A 120 4.67 -5.01 0.23
N GLY A 121 4.22 -4.56 -0.93
CA GLY A 121 3.79 -5.43 -2.03
C GLY A 121 4.90 -6.35 -2.52
N PHE A 122 6.10 -5.84 -2.74
CA PHE A 122 7.26 -6.65 -3.11
C PHE A 122 7.59 -7.70 -2.03
N LYS A 123 7.60 -7.31 -0.75
CA LYS A 123 7.81 -8.26 0.35
C LYS A 123 6.74 -9.35 0.36
N ASN A 124 5.47 -8.97 0.14
CA ASN A 124 4.37 -9.92 0.06
C ASN A 124 4.57 -10.94 -1.05
N LEU A 125 4.95 -10.51 -2.26
CA LEU A 125 5.22 -11.42 -3.37
C LEU A 125 6.35 -12.38 -3.07
N HIS A 126 7.41 -11.94 -2.41
CA HIS A 126 8.50 -12.82 -1.99
C HIS A 126 8.10 -13.82 -0.89
N GLN A 127 7.15 -13.45 -0.05
CA GLN A 127 6.67 -14.29 1.07
C GLN A 127 5.53 -15.23 0.69
N TYR A 128 4.95 -15.07 -0.50
CA TYR A 128 3.81 -15.88 -0.94
C TYR A 128 4.27 -16.99 -1.89
N PRO A 129 3.98 -18.27 -1.57
CA PRO A 129 4.48 -19.41 -2.36
C PRO A 129 3.70 -19.70 -3.66
N TYR A 130 2.98 -18.73 -4.19
CA TYR A 130 2.26 -18.79 -5.49
C TYR A 130 1.28 -19.96 -5.63
N GLN A 131 0.55 -20.30 -4.56
CA GLN A 131 -0.46 -21.37 -4.59
C GLN A 131 -1.80 -20.92 -5.17
N ASP A 132 -2.03 -19.63 -5.31
CA ASP A 132 -3.26 -19.03 -5.79
C ASP A 132 -2.97 -17.86 -6.72
N ASP A 133 -3.18 -18.07 -8.02
CA ASP A 133 -2.89 -17.08 -9.06
C ASP A 133 -3.72 -15.80 -8.90
N ARG A 134 -4.98 -15.89 -8.44
CA ARG A 134 -5.82 -14.71 -8.25
C ARG A 134 -5.30 -13.78 -7.16
N ILE A 135 -4.73 -14.34 -6.12
CA ILE A 135 -4.11 -13.57 -5.03
C ILE A 135 -2.83 -12.91 -5.52
N ALA A 136 -2.01 -13.62 -6.28
CA ALA A 136 -0.80 -13.05 -6.89
C ALA A 136 -1.15 -11.93 -7.88
N ILE A 137 -2.19 -12.11 -8.68
CA ILE A 137 -2.66 -11.11 -9.66
C ILE A 137 -3.13 -9.83 -8.96
N ILE A 138 -3.93 -9.91 -7.91
CA ILE A 138 -4.39 -8.69 -7.22
C ILE A 138 -3.26 -7.99 -6.49
N CYS A 139 -2.28 -8.73 -5.97
CA CYS A 139 -1.07 -8.15 -5.39
C CYS A 139 -0.28 -7.38 -6.45
N GLN A 140 -0.08 -7.95 -7.64
CA GLN A 140 0.59 -7.29 -8.75
C GLN A 140 -0.18 -6.07 -9.24
N LYS A 141 -1.51 -6.17 -9.32
CA LYS A 141 -2.37 -5.04 -9.69
C LYS A 141 -2.19 -3.85 -8.73
N LEU A 142 -2.12 -4.12 -7.43
CA LEU A 142 -1.86 -3.07 -6.44
C LEU A 142 -0.46 -2.45 -6.64
N LEU A 143 0.57 -3.25 -6.91
CA LEU A 143 1.91 -2.76 -7.20
C LEU A 143 1.96 -1.87 -8.45
N ASP A 144 1.33 -2.28 -9.53
CA ASP A 144 1.27 -1.53 -10.77
C ASP A 144 0.53 -0.19 -10.57
N PHE A 145 -0.53 -0.22 -9.79
CA PHE A 145 -1.30 0.96 -9.42
C PHE A 145 -0.49 1.94 -8.56
N GLU A 146 0.21 1.47 -7.54
CA GLU A 146 1.09 2.30 -6.71
C GLU A 146 2.20 2.95 -7.56
N THR A 147 2.79 2.21 -8.49
CA THR A 147 3.80 2.72 -9.42
C THR A 147 3.25 3.82 -10.31
N ALA A 148 2.08 3.61 -10.90
CA ALA A 148 1.41 4.61 -11.74
C ALA A 148 1.05 5.88 -10.95
N ASN A 149 0.64 5.73 -9.69
CA ASN A 149 0.32 6.84 -8.81
C ASN A 149 1.54 7.71 -8.47
N ILE A 150 2.70 7.10 -8.25
CA ILE A 150 3.95 7.83 -8.04
C ILE A 150 4.26 8.69 -9.26
N LEU A 151 4.18 8.13 -10.47
CA LEU A 151 4.41 8.86 -11.71
C LEU A 151 3.42 10.02 -11.90
N THR A 152 2.17 9.81 -11.56
CA THR A 152 1.15 10.87 -11.61
C THR A 152 1.45 11.97 -10.62
N MET A 153 1.79 11.64 -9.37
CA MET A 153 2.10 12.64 -8.34
C MET A 153 3.36 13.45 -8.65
N GLN A 154 4.35 12.88 -9.33
CA GLN A 154 5.55 13.61 -9.75
C GLN A 154 5.23 14.88 -10.55
N THR A 155 4.14 14.88 -11.30
CA THR A 155 3.73 16.05 -12.10
C THR A 155 3.28 17.25 -11.27
N PHE A 156 3.04 17.06 -9.98
CA PHE A 156 2.58 18.09 -9.04
C PHE A 156 3.64 18.53 -8.03
N LEU A 157 4.84 17.98 -8.09
CA LEU A 157 5.97 18.35 -7.22
C LEU A 157 6.47 19.78 -7.43
#